data_27209f61dd579a524983466b4735739a
#
_entry.id   27209f61dd579a524983466b4735739a
#
_cell.length_a   1.000
_cell.length_b   1.000
_cell.length_c   1.000
_cell.angle_alpha   90.00
_cell.angle_beta   90.00
_cell.angle_gamma   90.00
#
_symmetry.space_group_name_H-M   'P 1'
#
loop_
_entity.id
_entity.type
_entity.pdbx_description
1 polymer ?
#
loop_
_entity_poly.entity_id
_entity_poly.type
_entity_poly.pdbx_seq_one_letter_code
_entity_poly.pdbx_strand_id
1 'polypeptide(L)'
;RSRRQRQMCIRDRYKQASAYYEKVLDLTPENKYVRIQYINLLLAQQKFREALGESSLMTEKDSSAIALHLQAQSFEVMNELLPAAGCYYNIQEKYPADYLAAAKLGAINIAASYYDEAIEATEKYRKIDTTNIAVNRQNALAYCLKQDYPTAIRRYQYLVNQGDSTFHTCYYLGISYYAIERYYEAHDFLEAARKYDPENVNLLYYLGRSCAKTSWKKQGVEYLEQAINLSIPKDSSMVRLYIGMTDCYKMAQMYKEQLASIKERYQKYDRQNHKLLYDMAHLSFFALKDRKSTERYLEAFLKTRPKDEKAEQAKLNEKGELVLGITNYYNAADNWLKDLKSKQKIEDFFQNGNPETTKKE
;
A
#
# COMPACT_ATOMS: atom_id res chain seq x y z
N ARG A 1 37.19 18.19 -19.59
CA ARG A 1 36.29 19.34 -19.27
C ARG A 1 35.52 19.05 -17.99
N SER A 2 35.46 20.00 -17.07
CA SER A 2 34.72 19.85 -15.79
C SER A 2 33.23 19.68 -16.05
N ARG A 3 32.50 19.08 -15.09
CA ARG A 3 31.06 18.90 -15.17
C ARG A 3 30.31 20.22 -15.37
N ARG A 4 30.80 21.33 -14.77
CA ARG A 4 30.27 22.69 -14.96
C ARG A 4 30.47 23.19 -16.40
N GLN A 5 31.64 22.97 -17.01
CA GLN A 5 31.89 23.37 -18.39
C GLN A 5 31.02 22.62 -19.38
N ARG A 6 30.77 21.32 -19.17
CA ARG A 6 29.83 20.54 -20.01
C ARG A 6 28.41 21.06 -19.91
N GLN A 7 27.93 21.39 -18.71
CA GLN A 7 26.59 21.95 -18.50
C GLN A 7 26.44 23.32 -19.13
N MET A 8 27.47 24.18 -19.07
CA MET A 8 27.47 25.51 -19.69
C MET A 8 27.40 25.40 -21.22
N CYS A 9 28.21 24.52 -21.83
CA CYS A 9 28.17 24.29 -23.29
C CYS A 9 26.82 23.74 -23.77
N ILE A 10 26.18 22.87 -23.00
CA ILE A 10 24.82 22.33 -23.31
C ILE A 10 23.79 23.46 -23.26
N ARG A 11 23.83 24.29 -22.24
CA ARG A 11 22.89 25.41 -22.06
C ARG A 11 23.02 26.44 -23.18
N ASP A 12 24.27 26.75 -23.61
CA ASP A 12 24.51 27.69 -24.71
C ASP A 12 24.01 27.14 -26.06
N ARG A 13 24.18 25.83 -26.31
CA ARG A 13 23.60 25.17 -27.50
C ARG A 13 22.09 25.22 -27.50
N TYR A 14 21.45 25.01 -26.34
CA TYR A 14 20.00 25.10 -26.22
C TYR A 14 19.48 26.51 -26.50
N LYS A 15 20.17 27.57 -26.01
CA LYS A 15 19.81 28.96 -26.31
C LYS A 15 19.91 29.27 -27.79
N GLN A 16 21.01 28.83 -28.46
CA GLN A 16 21.18 29.03 -29.91
C GLN A 16 20.08 28.29 -30.69
N ALA A 17 19.77 27.03 -30.33
CA ALA A 17 18.72 26.25 -30.97
C ALA A 17 17.36 26.93 -30.83
N SER A 18 17.00 27.42 -29.60
CA SER A 18 15.76 28.17 -29.39
C SER A 18 15.64 29.37 -30.32
N ALA A 19 16.70 30.21 -30.39
CA ALA A 19 16.70 31.39 -31.23
C ALA A 19 16.58 31.06 -32.74
N TYR A 20 17.11 29.91 -33.19
CA TYR A 20 16.88 29.45 -34.55
C TYR A 20 15.45 29.01 -34.81
N TYR A 21 14.84 28.24 -33.88
CA TYR A 21 13.46 27.81 -34.03
C TYR A 21 12.49 28.98 -34.00
N GLU A 22 12.70 29.96 -33.10
CA GLU A 22 11.90 31.19 -33.04
C GLU A 22 11.95 31.95 -34.36
N LYS A 23 13.15 32.21 -34.91
CA LYS A 23 13.30 32.88 -36.21
C LYS A 23 12.60 32.12 -37.35
N VAL A 24 12.68 30.80 -37.37
CA VAL A 24 12.00 30.01 -38.41
C VAL A 24 10.48 30.09 -38.26
N LEU A 25 9.98 30.05 -37.03
CA LEU A 25 8.54 30.15 -36.76
C LEU A 25 8.00 31.56 -37.00
N ASP A 26 8.81 32.62 -36.82
CA ASP A 26 8.47 33.99 -37.22
C ASP A 26 8.30 34.11 -38.75
N LEU A 27 9.17 33.46 -39.53
CA LEU A 27 9.12 33.47 -41.00
C LEU A 27 8.08 32.48 -41.55
N THR A 28 7.91 31.36 -40.91
CA THR A 28 6.99 30.27 -41.33
C THR A 28 6.18 29.72 -40.17
N PRO A 29 5.17 30.49 -39.70
CA PRO A 29 4.38 30.09 -38.50
C PRO A 29 3.65 28.75 -38.63
N GLU A 30 3.41 28.29 -39.86
CA GLU A 30 2.70 27.04 -40.15
C GLU A 30 3.61 25.81 -40.21
N ASN A 31 4.92 25.97 -39.96
CA ASN A 31 5.86 24.85 -40.00
C ASN A 31 5.72 23.95 -38.78
N LYS A 32 4.84 22.98 -38.90
CA LYS A 32 4.53 22.02 -37.82
C LYS A 32 5.75 21.26 -37.34
N TYR A 33 6.64 20.85 -38.24
CA TYR A 33 7.83 20.09 -37.87
C TYR A 33 8.77 20.92 -36.96
N VAL A 34 9.02 22.15 -37.31
CA VAL A 34 9.87 23.04 -36.51
C VAL A 34 9.21 23.34 -35.17
N ARG A 35 7.90 23.54 -35.12
CA ARG A 35 7.17 23.78 -33.88
C ARG A 35 7.23 22.56 -32.92
N ILE A 36 7.10 21.35 -33.46
CA ILE A 36 7.27 20.10 -32.66
C ILE A 36 8.68 20.05 -32.05
N GLN A 37 9.73 20.33 -32.85
CA GLN A 37 11.09 20.31 -32.33
C GLN A 37 11.34 21.42 -31.31
N TYR A 38 10.73 22.57 -31.49
CA TYR A 38 10.82 23.68 -30.54
C TYR A 38 10.13 23.33 -29.21
N ILE A 39 8.92 22.79 -29.23
CA ILE A 39 8.22 22.33 -28.04
C ILE A 39 9.07 21.29 -27.28
N ASN A 40 9.63 20.29 -27.97
CA ASN A 40 10.49 19.28 -27.36
C ASN A 40 11.74 19.90 -26.72
N LEU A 41 12.31 20.90 -27.36
CA LEU A 41 13.46 21.66 -26.85
C LEU A 41 13.07 22.45 -25.56
N LEU A 42 11.93 23.11 -25.57
CA LEU A 42 11.40 23.84 -24.40
C LEU A 42 11.15 22.90 -23.21
N LEU A 43 10.57 21.73 -23.47
CA LEU A 43 10.38 20.68 -22.43
C LEU A 43 11.74 20.23 -21.88
N ALA A 44 12.73 19.98 -22.73
CA ALA A 44 14.09 19.60 -22.30
C ALA A 44 14.80 20.71 -21.50
N GLN A 45 14.47 21.97 -21.74
CA GLN A 45 14.96 23.14 -21.00
C GLN A 45 14.15 23.41 -19.70
N GLN A 46 13.10 22.63 -19.41
CA GLN A 46 12.16 22.84 -18.31
C GLN A 46 11.37 24.16 -18.41
N LYS A 47 11.23 24.70 -19.62
CA LYS A 47 10.42 25.88 -19.93
C LYS A 47 8.97 25.49 -20.22
N PHE A 48 8.33 24.90 -19.21
CA PHE A 48 7.07 24.19 -19.38
C PHE A 48 5.91 25.10 -19.83
N ARG A 49 5.85 26.34 -19.32
CA ARG A 49 4.82 27.31 -19.72
C ARG A 49 4.96 27.73 -21.18
N GLU A 50 6.21 27.95 -21.66
CA GLU A 50 6.48 28.26 -23.06
C GLU A 50 6.11 27.07 -23.96
N ALA A 51 6.46 25.83 -23.53
CA ALA A 51 6.09 24.61 -24.24
C ALA A 51 4.56 24.44 -24.32
N LEU A 52 3.83 24.73 -23.23
CA LEU A 52 2.38 24.72 -23.23
C LEU A 52 1.79 25.75 -24.18
N GLY A 53 2.32 26.99 -24.17
CA GLY A 53 1.88 28.04 -25.11
C GLY A 53 2.01 27.61 -26.57
N GLU A 54 3.21 27.10 -26.97
CA GLU A 54 3.47 26.64 -28.34
C GLU A 54 2.63 25.40 -28.73
N SER A 55 2.41 24.47 -27.79
CA SER A 55 1.56 23.29 -28.04
C SER A 55 0.07 23.67 -28.14
N SER A 56 -0.40 24.66 -27.36
CA SER A 56 -1.77 25.18 -27.47
C SER A 56 -2.00 25.88 -28.81
N LEU A 57 -1.06 26.72 -29.25
CA LEU A 57 -1.11 27.34 -30.60
C LEU A 57 -1.17 26.28 -31.72
N MET A 58 -0.45 25.17 -31.52
CA MET A 58 -0.48 24.05 -32.46
C MET A 58 -1.84 23.36 -32.47
N THR A 59 -2.44 23.10 -31.31
CA THR A 59 -3.74 22.40 -31.21
C THR A 59 -4.92 23.24 -31.69
N GLU A 60 -4.87 24.56 -31.57
CA GLU A 60 -5.88 25.46 -32.15
C GLU A 60 -6.02 25.31 -33.67
N LYS A 61 -4.89 25.10 -34.36
CA LYS A 61 -4.85 24.96 -35.81
C LYS A 61 -4.88 23.52 -36.30
N ASP A 62 -4.38 22.61 -35.49
CA ASP A 62 -4.21 21.19 -35.83
C ASP A 62 -4.49 20.31 -34.62
N SER A 63 -5.67 19.74 -34.59
CA SER A 63 -6.06 18.77 -33.55
C SER A 63 -5.59 17.35 -33.85
N SER A 64 -4.40 17.20 -34.47
CA SER A 64 -3.76 15.90 -34.69
C SER A 64 -3.36 15.23 -33.37
N ALA A 65 -3.21 13.91 -33.38
CA ALA A 65 -2.76 13.17 -32.19
C ALA A 65 -1.44 13.70 -31.64
N ILE A 66 -0.49 14.04 -32.52
CA ILE A 66 0.82 14.58 -32.13
C ILE A 66 0.68 15.92 -31.37
N ALA A 67 -0.14 16.84 -31.88
CA ALA A 67 -0.37 18.14 -31.24
C ALA A 67 -0.98 17.97 -29.85
N LEU A 68 -2.02 17.15 -29.75
CA LEU A 68 -2.68 16.84 -28.47
C LEU A 68 -1.76 16.11 -27.48
N HIS A 69 -0.91 15.19 -27.95
CA HIS A 69 0.10 14.53 -27.10
C HIS A 69 1.11 15.53 -26.53
N LEU A 70 1.63 16.45 -27.35
CA LEU A 70 2.56 17.47 -26.89
C LEU A 70 1.92 18.42 -25.87
N GLN A 71 0.67 18.77 -26.06
CA GLN A 71 -0.09 19.59 -25.11
C GLN A 71 -0.31 18.82 -23.80
N ALA A 72 -0.75 17.56 -23.88
CA ALA A 72 -0.92 16.70 -22.71
C ALA A 72 0.38 16.52 -21.93
N GLN A 73 1.50 16.30 -22.63
CA GLN A 73 2.82 16.18 -22.01
C GLN A 73 3.24 17.47 -21.31
N SER A 74 2.92 18.63 -21.89
CA SER A 74 3.21 19.93 -21.27
C SER A 74 2.42 20.11 -19.97
N PHE A 75 1.17 19.69 -19.92
CA PHE A 75 0.35 19.66 -18.70
C PHE A 75 0.89 18.65 -17.67
N GLU A 76 1.28 17.43 -18.09
CA GLU A 76 1.82 16.41 -17.18
C GLU A 76 3.07 16.91 -16.44
N VAL A 77 4.04 17.52 -17.15
CA VAL A 77 5.27 18.02 -16.53
C VAL A 77 5.04 19.20 -15.59
N MET A 78 3.91 19.91 -15.74
CA MET A 78 3.44 20.95 -14.83
C MET A 78 2.61 20.39 -13.68
N ASN A 79 2.40 19.08 -13.64
CA ASN A 79 1.52 18.37 -12.70
C ASN A 79 0.03 18.79 -12.79
N GLU A 80 -0.38 19.29 -13.95
CA GLU A 80 -1.77 19.64 -14.25
C GLU A 80 -2.49 18.44 -14.87
N LEU A 81 -2.76 17.44 -14.02
CA LEU A 81 -3.23 16.12 -14.49
C LEU A 81 -4.62 16.14 -15.10
N LEU A 82 -5.54 16.99 -14.63
CA LEU A 82 -6.89 17.06 -15.20
C LEU A 82 -6.92 17.62 -16.63
N PRO A 83 -6.24 18.75 -16.96
CA PRO A 83 -6.11 19.18 -18.33
C PRO A 83 -5.40 18.15 -19.24
N ALA A 84 -4.35 17.47 -18.72
CA ALA A 84 -3.70 16.38 -19.45
C ALA A 84 -4.67 15.23 -19.78
N ALA A 85 -5.50 14.81 -18.81
CA ALA A 85 -6.54 13.81 -19.03
C ALA A 85 -7.53 14.24 -20.12
N GLY A 86 -7.95 15.52 -20.13
CA GLY A 86 -8.80 16.07 -21.18
C GLY A 86 -8.20 15.95 -22.58
N CYS A 87 -6.89 16.21 -22.72
CA CYS A 87 -6.18 16.02 -23.99
C CYS A 87 -6.17 14.53 -24.40
N TYR A 88 -5.84 13.61 -23.48
CA TYR A 88 -5.82 12.17 -23.78
C TYR A 88 -7.22 11.62 -24.08
N TYR A 89 -8.24 12.11 -23.41
CA TYR A 89 -9.63 11.78 -23.74
C TYR A 89 -9.97 12.21 -25.18
N ASN A 90 -9.64 13.44 -25.58
CA ASN A 90 -9.83 13.92 -26.94
C ASN A 90 -9.07 13.10 -27.99
N ILE A 91 -7.85 12.64 -27.66
CA ILE A 91 -7.11 11.74 -28.54
C ILE A 91 -7.87 10.42 -28.68
N GLN A 92 -8.31 9.82 -27.56
CA GLN A 92 -9.01 8.53 -27.58
C GLN A 92 -10.33 8.61 -28.38
N GLU A 93 -11.04 9.74 -28.34
CA GLU A 93 -12.27 9.93 -29.15
C GLU A 93 -11.97 10.00 -30.65
N LYS A 94 -10.90 10.71 -31.02
CA LYS A 94 -10.55 10.91 -32.44
C LYS A 94 -9.69 9.78 -33.02
N TYR A 95 -8.83 9.18 -32.21
CA TYR A 95 -7.85 8.17 -32.56
C TYR A 95 -7.96 6.97 -31.64
N PRO A 96 -9.04 6.16 -31.70
CA PRO A 96 -9.31 5.08 -30.74
C PRO A 96 -8.20 4.00 -30.65
N ALA A 97 -7.35 3.88 -31.71
CA ALA A 97 -6.22 2.96 -31.74
C ALA A 97 -4.94 3.53 -31.11
N ASP A 98 -5.00 4.74 -30.53
CA ASP A 98 -3.86 5.31 -29.82
C ASP A 98 -3.71 4.71 -28.41
N TYR A 99 -2.82 3.70 -28.30
CA TYR A 99 -2.57 3.01 -27.05
C TYR A 99 -1.95 3.91 -25.98
N LEU A 100 -1.14 4.91 -26.40
CA LEU A 100 -0.45 5.79 -25.46
C LEU A 100 -1.47 6.68 -24.74
N ALA A 101 -2.42 7.25 -25.49
CA ALA A 101 -3.51 8.04 -24.90
C ALA A 101 -4.36 7.20 -23.94
N ALA A 102 -4.74 5.97 -24.33
CA ALA A 102 -5.51 5.08 -23.47
C ALA A 102 -4.75 4.70 -22.18
N ALA A 103 -3.46 4.38 -22.29
CA ALA A 103 -2.63 4.04 -21.13
C ALA A 103 -2.42 5.24 -20.19
N LYS A 104 -2.16 6.43 -20.75
CA LYS A 104 -1.97 7.67 -19.99
C LYS A 104 -3.26 8.13 -19.30
N LEU A 105 -4.37 8.11 -20.01
CA LEU A 105 -5.68 8.43 -19.43
C LEU A 105 -6.03 7.47 -18.29
N GLY A 106 -5.82 6.16 -18.49
CA GLY A 106 -5.97 5.16 -17.45
C GLY A 106 -5.10 5.45 -16.22
N ALA A 107 -3.82 5.77 -16.43
CA ALA A 107 -2.89 6.08 -15.34
C ALA A 107 -3.28 7.34 -14.56
N ILE A 108 -3.70 8.41 -15.23
CA ILE A 108 -4.14 9.65 -14.58
C ILE A 108 -5.41 9.40 -13.76
N ASN A 109 -6.39 8.70 -14.33
CA ASN A 109 -7.63 8.37 -13.62
C ASN A 109 -7.37 7.48 -12.39
N ILE A 110 -6.44 6.52 -12.49
CA ILE A 110 -5.99 5.73 -11.32
C ILE A 110 -5.37 6.63 -10.25
N ALA A 111 -4.49 7.55 -10.62
CA ALA A 111 -3.86 8.47 -9.67
C ALA A 111 -4.88 9.39 -8.98
N ALA A 112 -5.96 9.73 -9.67
CA ALA A 112 -7.09 10.49 -9.13
C ALA A 112 -8.12 9.61 -8.37
N SER A 113 -7.90 8.29 -8.29
CA SER A 113 -8.83 7.31 -7.71
C SER A 113 -10.16 7.15 -8.48
N TYR A 114 -10.21 7.56 -9.74
CA TYR A 114 -11.32 7.35 -10.66
C TYR A 114 -11.15 6.01 -11.38
N TYR A 115 -11.37 4.92 -10.64
CA TYR A 115 -11.06 3.56 -11.13
C TYR A 115 -12.02 3.11 -12.23
N ASP A 116 -13.29 3.54 -12.19
CA ASP A 116 -14.28 3.19 -13.21
C ASP A 116 -13.96 3.85 -14.54
N GLU A 117 -13.58 5.11 -14.53
CA GLU A 117 -13.17 5.86 -15.71
C GLU A 117 -11.85 5.32 -16.29
N ALA A 118 -10.93 4.86 -15.41
CA ALA A 118 -9.71 4.18 -15.86
C ALA A 118 -10.01 2.86 -16.55
N ILE A 119 -10.95 2.08 -16.02
CA ILE A 119 -11.43 0.83 -16.64
C ILE A 119 -12.08 1.13 -17.98
N GLU A 120 -13.00 2.09 -18.05
CA GLU A 120 -13.71 2.46 -19.28
C GLU A 120 -12.72 2.87 -20.39
N ALA A 121 -11.79 3.78 -20.09
CA ALA A 121 -10.77 4.24 -21.04
C ALA A 121 -9.92 3.09 -21.57
N THR A 122 -9.46 2.20 -20.69
CA THR A 122 -8.60 1.09 -21.08
C THR A 122 -9.38 -0.02 -21.78
N GLU A 123 -10.63 -0.34 -21.39
CA GLU A 123 -11.48 -1.31 -22.09
C GLU A 123 -11.91 -0.81 -23.48
N LYS A 124 -12.10 0.51 -23.66
CA LYS A 124 -12.39 1.10 -24.97
C LYS A 124 -11.26 0.78 -25.96
N TYR A 125 -10.00 0.94 -25.59
CA TYR A 125 -8.87 0.54 -26.42
C TYR A 125 -8.78 -0.98 -26.59
N ARG A 126 -9.01 -1.76 -25.54
CA ARG A 126 -8.93 -3.23 -25.55
C ARG A 126 -9.93 -3.89 -26.52
N LYS A 127 -11.01 -3.21 -26.89
CA LYS A 127 -11.92 -3.68 -27.98
C LYS A 127 -11.24 -3.69 -29.35
N ILE A 128 -10.14 -2.92 -29.50
CA ILE A 128 -9.37 -2.81 -30.75
C ILE A 128 -8.15 -3.75 -30.69
N ASP A 129 -7.39 -3.65 -29.59
CA ASP A 129 -6.19 -4.45 -29.39
C ASP A 129 -6.09 -4.91 -27.93
N THR A 130 -6.18 -6.21 -27.72
CA THR A 130 -6.07 -6.83 -26.38
C THR A 130 -4.63 -7.15 -26.00
N THR A 131 -3.66 -6.96 -26.89
CA THR A 131 -2.27 -7.41 -26.68
C THR A 131 -1.35 -6.35 -26.10
N ASN A 132 -1.75 -5.07 -26.12
CA ASN A 132 -0.91 -3.97 -25.68
C ASN A 132 -0.64 -4.04 -24.16
N ILE A 133 0.63 -4.27 -23.79
CA ILE A 133 1.08 -4.44 -22.40
C ILE A 133 0.83 -3.18 -21.56
N ALA A 134 1.08 -1.99 -22.11
CA ALA A 134 0.95 -0.74 -21.35
C ALA A 134 -0.50 -0.49 -20.93
N VAL A 135 -1.45 -0.66 -21.85
CA VAL A 135 -2.89 -0.51 -21.57
C VAL A 135 -3.37 -1.61 -20.62
N ASN A 136 -2.94 -2.86 -20.85
CA ASN A 136 -3.32 -4.00 -20.02
C ASN A 136 -2.84 -3.85 -18.56
N ARG A 137 -1.65 -3.26 -18.34
CA ARG A 137 -1.16 -2.96 -16.98
C ARG A 137 -2.07 -1.97 -16.25
N GLN A 138 -2.48 -0.88 -16.91
CA GLN A 138 -3.40 0.09 -16.32
C GLN A 138 -4.77 -0.51 -16.07
N ASN A 139 -5.29 -1.29 -17.01
CA ASN A 139 -6.56 -2.00 -16.87
C ASN A 139 -6.55 -2.95 -15.66
N ALA A 140 -5.52 -3.80 -15.54
CA ALA A 140 -5.37 -4.72 -14.44
C ALA A 140 -5.23 -4.00 -13.09
N LEU A 141 -4.45 -2.89 -13.05
CA LEU A 141 -4.28 -2.08 -11.86
C LEU A 141 -5.58 -1.41 -11.41
N ALA A 142 -6.36 -0.87 -12.35
CA ALA A 142 -7.64 -0.25 -12.05
C ALA A 142 -8.63 -1.25 -11.41
N TYR A 143 -8.73 -2.47 -11.95
CA TYR A 143 -9.53 -3.54 -11.33
C TYR A 143 -9.00 -3.94 -9.94
N CYS A 144 -7.68 -4.03 -9.77
CA CYS A 144 -7.07 -4.35 -8.47
C CYS A 144 -7.39 -3.29 -7.42
N LEU A 145 -7.25 -2.00 -7.76
CA LEU A 145 -7.51 -0.89 -6.83
C LEU A 145 -9.00 -0.68 -6.57
N LYS A 146 -9.86 -1.02 -7.56
CA LYS A 146 -11.31 -1.10 -7.37
C LYS A 146 -11.73 -2.30 -6.50
N GLN A 147 -10.80 -3.18 -6.14
CA GLN A 147 -11.02 -4.42 -5.37
C GLN A 147 -11.77 -5.52 -6.14
N ASP A 148 -11.91 -5.42 -7.45
CA ASP A 148 -12.34 -6.54 -8.28
C ASP A 148 -11.14 -7.48 -8.56
N TYR A 149 -10.71 -8.16 -7.50
CA TYR A 149 -9.54 -9.03 -7.53
C TYR A 149 -9.67 -10.21 -8.51
N PRO A 150 -10.84 -10.85 -8.68
CA PRO A 150 -11.00 -11.93 -9.67
C PRO A 150 -10.73 -11.46 -11.10
N THR A 151 -11.19 -10.26 -11.46
CA THR A 151 -10.91 -9.68 -12.79
C THR A 151 -9.46 -9.22 -12.90
N ALA A 152 -8.91 -8.56 -11.86
CA ALA A 152 -7.51 -8.16 -11.81
C ALA A 152 -6.57 -9.36 -12.02
N ILE A 153 -6.81 -10.48 -11.34
CA ILE A 153 -6.04 -11.72 -11.50
C ILE A 153 -6.05 -12.20 -12.95
N ARG A 154 -7.22 -12.28 -13.58
CA ARG A 154 -7.31 -12.69 -15.00
C ARG A 154 -6.50 -11.78 -15.92
N ARG A 155 -6.55 -10.46 -15.68
CA ARG A 155 -5.81 -9.46 -16.45
C ARG A 155 -4.31 -9.56 -16.24
N TYR A 156 -3.86 -9.70 -15.00
CA TYR A 156 -2.45 -9.87 -14.68
C TYR A 156 -1.88 -11.21 -15.15
N GLN A 157 -2.64 -12.30 -15.03
CA GLN A 157 -2.23 -13.60 -15.58
C GLN A 157 -2.04 -13.53 -17.10
N TYR A 158 -2.91 -12.81 -17.80
CA TYR A 158 -2.75 -12.58 -19.23
C TYR A 158 -1.43 -11.85 -19.54
N LEU A 159 -1.06 -10.83 -18.75
CA LEU A 159 0.23 -10.13 -18.88
C LEU A 159 1.41 -11.07 -18.63
N VAL A 160 1.36 -11.90 -17.60
CA VAL A 160 2.39 -12.90 -17.31
C VAL A 160 2.55 -13.89 -18.48
N ASN A 161 1.46 -14.35 -19.07
CA ASN A 161 1.47 -15.25 -20.23
C ASN A 161 2.05 -14.58 -21.49
N GLN A 162 1.99 -13.23 -21.58
CA GLN A 162 2.67 -12.45 -22.62
C GLN A 162 4.16 -12.18 -22.32
N GLY A 163 4.70 -12.74 -21.22
CA GLY A 163 6.08 -12.54 -20.79
C GLY A 163 6.32 -11.30 -19.91
N ASP A 164 5.25 -10.58 -19.49
CA ASP A 164 5.38 -9.44 -18.59
C ASP A 164 5.47 -9.90 -17.13
N SER A 165 6.69 -10.15 -16.67
CA SER A 165 7.01 -10.53 -15.30
C SER A 165 7.71 -9.41 -14.52
N THR A 166 7.38 -8.16 -14.81
CA THR A 166 7.94 -6.99 -14.10
C THR A 166 7.49 -6.93 -12.63
N PHE A 167 8.20 -6.12 -11.82
CA PHE A 167 7.82 -5.85 -10.44
C PHE A 167 6.33 -5.53 -10.31
N HIS A 168 5.84 -4.57 -11.11
CA HIS A 168 4.46 -4.12 -11.07
C HIS A 168 3.46 -5.27 -11.26
N THR A 169 3.66 -6.06 -12.31
CA THR A 169 2.76 -7.17 -12.65
C THR A 169 2.76 -8.25 -11.57
N CYS A 170 3.95 -8.68 -11.12
CA CYS A 170 4.06 -9.70 -10.08
C CYS A 170 3.53 -9.21 -8.73
N TYR A 171 3.82 -7.96 -8.35
CA TYR A 171 3.41 -7.38 -7.08
C TYR A 171 1.90 -7.27 -6.95
N TYR A 172 1.22 -6.66 -7.92
CA TYR A 172 -0.23 -6.49 -7.84
C TYR A 172 -1.01 -7.79 -8.09
N LEU A 173 -0.44 -8.72 -8.88
CA LEU A 173 -1.00 -10.07 -8.98
C LEU A 173 -0.92 -10.80 -7.64
N GLY A 174 0.23 -10.72 -6.97
CA GLY A 174 0.41 -11.30 -5.64
C GLY A 174 -0.53 -10.70 -4.60
N ILE A 175 -0.71 -9.36 -4.59
CA ILE A 175 -1.70 -8.68 -3.73
C ILE A 175 -3.11 -9.14 -4.04
N SER A 176 -3.47 -9.27 -5.32
CA SER A 176 -4.80 -9.72 -5.73
C SER A 176 -5.09 -11.15 -5.25
N TYR A 177 -4.11 -12.05 -5.33
CA TYR A 177 -4.22 -13.39 -4.76
C TYR A 177 -4.31 -13.38 -3.23
N TYR A 178 -3.53 -12.53 -2.57
CA TYR A 178 -3.61 -12.36 -1.12
C TYR A 178 -5.01 -11.91 -0.67
N ALA A 179 -5.61 -10.98 -1.40
CA ALA A 179 -6.93 -10.44 -1.08
C ALA A 179 -8.06 -11.47 -1.18
N ILE A 180 -7.93 -12.47 -2.06
CA ILE A 180 -8.89 -13.59 -2.19
C ILE A 180 -8.45 -14.85 -1.42
N GLU A 181 -7.50 -14.70 -0.48
CA GLU A 181 -7.01 -15.75 0.42
C GLU A 181 -6.27 -16.92 -0.27
N ARG A 182 -5.84 -16.75 -1.52
CA ARG A 182 -4.98 -17.70 -2.22
C ARG A 182 -3.51 -17.45 -1.87
N TYR A 183 -3.13 -17.80 -0.65
CA TYR A 183 -1.85 -17.39 -0.05
C TYR A 183 -0.62 -18.06 -0.66
N TYR A 184 -0.74 -19.24 -1.23
CA TYR A 184 0.37 -19.91 -1.92
C TYR A 184 0.74 -19.17 -3.20
N GLU A 185 -0.24 -18.86 -4.03
CA GLU A 185 -0.02 -18.09 -5.26
C GLU A 185 0.40 -16.66 -4.96
N ALA A 186 -0.16 -16.07 -3.91
CA ALA A 186 0.29 -14.75 -3.44
C ALA A 186 1.78 -14.77 -3.10
N HIS A 187 2.24 -15.77 -2.36
CA HIS A 187 3.65 -15.94 -2.02
C HIS A 187 4.52 -16.04 -3.28
N ASP A 188 4.18 -16.90 -4.23
CA ASP A 188 4.99 -17.15 -5.41
C ASP A 188 5.17 -15.89 -6.27
N PHE A 189 4.09 -15.13 -6.49
CA PHE A 189 4.17 -13.88 -7.26
C PHE A 189 4.84 -12.75 -6.49
N LEU A 190 4.66 -12.65 -5.18
CA LEU A 190 5.36 -11.67 -4.35
C LEU A 190 6.86 -11.99 -4.27
N GLU A 191 7.26 -13.28 -4.20
CA GLU A 191 8.67 -13.67 -4.31
C GLU A 191 9.27 -13.34 -5.68
N ALA A 192 8.50 -13.48 -6.75
CA ALA A 192 8.93 -13.05 -8.07
C ALA A 192 9.14 -11.53 -8.12
N ALA A 193 8.26 -10.75 -7.49
CA ALA A 193 8.40 -9.30 -7.38
C ALA A 193 9.63 -8.90 -6.53
N ARG A 194 9.93 -9.64 -5.45
CA ARG A 194 11.07 -9.37 -4.55
C ARG A 194 12.43 -9.39 -5.25
N LYS A 195 12.55 -10.13 -6.35
CA LYS A 195 13.78 -10.14 -7.17
C LYS A 195 14.12 -8.77 -7.76
N TYR A 196 13.13 -7.91 -7.95
CA TYR A 196 13.31 -6.57 -8.52
C TYR A 196 13.51 -5.49 -7.45
N ASP A 197 12.83 -5.63 -6.30
CA ASP A 197 12.90 -4.67 -5.20
C ASP A 197 12.83 -5.43 -3.86
N PRO A 198 13.97 -5.96 -3.38
CA PRO A 198 14.03 -6.79 -2.18
C PRO A 198 13.83 -6.03 -0.88
N GLU A 199 13.93 -4.69 -0.92
CA GLU A 199 13.80 -3.82 0.25
C GLU A 199 12.44 -3.11 0.33
N ASN A 200 11.51 -3.46 -0.52
CA ASN A 200 10.17 -2.88 -0.52
C ASN A 200 9.36 -3.30 0.70
N VAL A 201 9.15 -2.38 1.61
CA VAL A 201 8.47 -2.64 2.90
C VAL A 201 7.06 -3.19 2.71
N ASN A 202 6.30 -2.66 1.74
CA ASN A 202 4.94 -3.15 1.48
C ASN A 202 4.94 -4.56 0.90
N LEU A 203 5.88 -4.85 0.00
CA LEU A 203 6.07 -6.19 -0.55
C LEU A 203 6.39 -7.20 0.56
N LEU A 204 7.38 -6.90 1.38
CA LEU A 204 7.78 -7.74 2.51
C LEU A 204 6.64 -7.95 3.51
N TYR A 205 5.80 -6.93 3.72
CA TYR A 205 4.61 -7.05 4.55
C TYR A 205 3.62 -8.09 3.98
N TYR A 206 3.23 -7.97 2.70
CA TYR A 206 2.29 -8.92 2.09
C TYR A 206 2.88 -10.32 1.97
N LEU A 207 4.16 -10.42 1.68
CA LEU A 207 4.89 -11.69 1.61
C LEU A 207 4.89 -12.39 2.96
N GLY A 208 5.28 -11.69 4.03
CA GLY A 208 5.26 -12.23 5.38
C GLY A 208 3.87 -12.64 5.85
N ARG A 209 2.84 -11.85 5.51
CA ARG A 209 1.44 -12.18 5.81
C ARG A 209 0.94 -13.41 5.04
N SER A 210 1.36 -13.57 3.79
CA SER A 210 1.06 -14.78 3.00
C SER A 210 1.72 -16.00 3.61
N CYS A 211 2.99 -15.90 4.01
CA CYS A 211 3.73 -16.94 4.69
C CYS A 211 3.07 -17.40 6.00
N ALA A 212 2.44 -16.50 6.75
CA ALA A 212 1.75 -16.84 7.99
C ALA A 212 0.59 -17.84 7.79
N LYS A 213 -0.01 -17.85 6.59
CA LYS A 213 -1.13 -18.71 6.21
C LYS A 213 -0.72 -19.96 5.42
N THR A 214 0.58 -20.14 5.17
CA THR A 214 1.16 -21.25 4.41
C THR A 214 2.14 -22.06 5.27
N SER A 215 2.93 -22.92 4.65
CA SER A 215 3.98 -23.69 5.33
C SER A 215 5.24 -22.87 5.68
N TRP A 216 5.41 -21.66 5.13
CA TRP A 216 6.62 -20.82 5.30
C TRP A 216 6.56 -19.85 6.49
N LYS A 217 5.93 -20.25 7.61
CA LYS A 217 5.65 -19.38 8.75
C LYS A 217 6.90 -18.72 9.36
N LYS A 218 8.01 -19.47 9.45
CA LYS A 218 9.30 -18.92 9.96
C LYS A 218 9.85 -17.85 9.02
N GLN A 219 9.84 -18.12 7.72
CA GLN A 219 10.27 -17.18 6.70
C GLN A 219 9.41 -15.91 6.70
N GLY A 220 8.11 -16.05 7.00
CA GLY A 220 7.22 -14.90 7.18
C GLY A 220 7.64 -13.96 8.31
N VAL A 221 8.18 -14.50 9.41
CA VAL A 221 8.76 -13.69 10.48
C VAL A 221 9.99 -12.92 9.97
N GLU A 222 10.90 -13.58 9.25
CA GLU A 222 12.11 -12.97 8.70
C GLU A 222 11.78 -11.79 7.76
N TYR A 223 10.79 -11.93 6.88
CA TYR A 223 10.35 -10.85 6.00
C TYR A 223 9.78 -9.66 6.77
N LEU A 224 8.99 -9.91 7.81
CA LEU A 224 8.43 -8.83 8.63
C LEU A 224 9.48 -8.15 9.50
N GLU A 225 10.45 -8.87 10.02
CA GLU A 225 11.60 -8.31 10.72
C GLU A 225 12.45 -7.43 9.79
N GLN A 226 12.68 -7.87 8.56
CA GLN A 226 13.35 -7.07 7.54
C GLN A 226 12.54 -5.79 7.23
N ALA A 227 11.22 -5.90 7.05
CA ALA A 227 10.35 -4.75 6.82
C ALA A 227 10.39 -3.74 7.96
N ILE A 228 10.41 -4.20 9.22
CA ILE A 228 10.54 -3.35 10.40
C ILE A 228 11.88 -2.60 10.40
N ASN A 229 12.97 -3.30 10.12
CA ASN A 229 14.31 -2.71 10.09
C ASN A 229 14.48 -1.65 8.99
N LEU A 230 13.78 -1.84 7.85
CA LEU A 230 13.80 -0.91 6.72
C LEU A 230 12.84 0.28 6.90
N SER A 231 11.86 0.15 7.79
CA SER A 231 10.85 1.20 7.98
C SER A 231 11.42 2.40 8.71
N ILE A 232 11.28 3.58 8.12
CA ILE A 232 11.37 4.82 8.89
C ILE A 232 10.15 4.82 9.82
N PRO A 233 10.32 4.87 11.16
CA PRO A 233 9.23 4.63 12.10
C PRO A 233 8.17 5.73 12.02
N LYS A 234 7.13 5.49 11.24
CA LYS A 234 5.83 6.12 11.42
C LYS A 234 5.00 5.15 12.27
N ASP A 235 4.49 5.61 13.40
CA ASP A 235 3.80 4.77 14.39
C ASP A 235 2.73 3.86 13.75
N SER A 236 1.92 4.38 12.82
CA SER A 236 0.89 3.61 12.13
C SER A 236 1.43 2.47 11.25
N SER A 237 2.58 2.67 10.59
CA SER A 237 3.23 1.64 9.78
C SER A 237 3.84 0.55 10.68
N MET A 238 4.48 0.95 11.77
CA MET A 238 5.03 0.03 12.76
C MET A 238 3.94 -0.82 13.40
N VAL A 239 2.81 -0.22 13.80
CA VAL A 239 1.65 -0.95 14.34
C VAL A 239 1.20 -2.06 13.37
N ARG A 240 1.08 -1.75 12.07
CA ARG A 240 0.69 -2.73 11.05
C ARG A 240 1.69 -3.88 10.90
N LEU A 241 2.99 -3.58 10.92
CA LEU A 241 4.06 -4.56 10.84
C LEU A 241 4.05 -5.49 12.05
N TYR A 242 3.91 -4.92 13.27
CA TYR A 242 3.81 -5.71 14.50
C TYR A 242 2.55 -6.58 14.55
N ILE A 243 1.42 -6.15 14.00
CA ILE A 243 0.23 -7.01 13.85
C ILE A 243 0.58 -8.23 12.99
N GLY A 244 1.18 -8.01 11.82
CA GLY A 244 1.57 -9.10 10.93
C GLY A 244 2.56 -10.07 11.58
N MET A 245 3.60 -9.56 12.26
CA MET A 245 4.59 -10.35 12.96
C MET A 245 3.98 -11.17 14.10
N THR A 246 3.08 -10.57 14.88
CA THR A 246 2.34 -11.25 15.95
C THR A 246 1.51 -12.42 15.41
N ASP A 247 0.88 -12.25 14.25
CA ASP A 247 0.12 -13.32 13.59
C ASP A 247 1.05 -14.45 13.10
N CYS A 248 2.22 -14.13 12.56
CA CYS A 248 3.22 -15.13 12.17
C CYS A 248 3.70 -15.94 13.37
N TYR A 249 4.07 -15.28 14.47
CA TYR A 249 4.46 -15.97 15.70
C TYR A 249 3.34 -16.87 16.25
N LYS A 250 2.10 -16.38 16.25
CA LYS A 250 0.94 -17.17 16.65
C LYS A 250 0.80 -18.46 15.82
N MET A 251 0.88 -18.34 14.49
CA MET A 251 0.76 -19.48 13.59
C MET A 251 1.94 -20.45 13.66
N ALA A 252 3.14 -19.93 13.99
CA ALA A 252 4.33 -20.73 14.25
C ALA A 252 4.37 -21.33 15.66
N GLN A 253 3.40 -21.03 16.54
CA GLN A 253 3.33 -21.44 17.96
C GLN A 253 4.51 -20.92 18.80
N MET A 254 5.11 -19.82 18.39
CA MET A 254 6.23 -19.14 19.07
C MET A 254 5.64 -18.12 20.08
N TYR A 255 5.05 -18.62 21.15
CA TYR A 255 4.21 -17.81 22.05
C TYR A 255 5.00 -16.80 22.90
N LYS A 256 6.28 -17.05 23.20
CA LYS A 256 7.14 -16.12 23.92
C LYS A 256 7.49 -14.90 23.05
N GLU A 257 7.84 -15.16 21.79
CA GLU A 257 8.15 -14.16 20.77
C GLU A 257 6.87 -13.38 20.42
N GLN A 258 5.72 -14.04 20.34
CA GLN A 258 4.42 -13.40 20.18
C GLN A 258 4.15 -12.40 21.30
N LEU A 259 4.34 -12.80 22.56
CA LEU A 259 4.14 -11.92 23.71
C LEU A 259 5.11 -10.73 23.69
N ALA A 260 6.38 -10.96 23.35
CA ALA A 260 7.38 -9.90 23.22
C ALA A 260 6.97 -8.87 22.13
N SER A 261 6.50 -9.35 20.98
CA SER A 261 6.04 -8.52 19.88
C SER A 261 4.84 -7.65 20.26
N ILE A 262 3.82 -8.22 20.93
CA ILE A 262 2.65 -7.46 21.42
C ILE A 262 3.08 -6.40 22.43
N LYS A 263 3.99 -6.77 23.36
CA LYS A 263 4.50 -5.85 24.39
C LYS A 263 5.27 -4.69 23.78
N GLU A 264 6.13 -4.93 22.81
CA GLU A 264 6.89 -3.89 22.12
C GLU A 264 5.99 -2.95 21.33
N ARG A 265 5.02 -3.50 20.58
CA ARG A 265 3.97 -2.72 19.91
C ARG A 265 3.28 -1.78 20.88
N TYR A 266 2.78 -2.30 22.01
CA TYR A 266 2.08 -1.50 23.01
C TYR A 266 2.97 -0.40 23.61
N GLN A 267 4.22 -0.73 23.95
CA GLN A 267 5.11 0.22 24.62
C GLN A 267 5.62 1.35 23.72
N LYS A 268 5.85 1.08 22.44
CA LYS A 268 6.51 2.03 21.53
C LYS A 268 5.56 2.73 20.57
N TYR A 269 4.55 2.04 20.05
CA TYR A 269 3.81 2.50 18.86
C TYR A 269 2.30 2.60 19.04
N ASP A 270 1.70 1.90 20.03
CA ASP A 270 0.24 1.72 20.13
C ASP A 270 -0.25 1.77 21.60
N ARG A 271 0.25 2.74 22.36
CA ARG A 271 -0.02 2.87 23.80
C ARG A 271 -1.46 3.14 24.16
N GLN A 272 -2.25 3.69 23.24
CA GLN A 272 -3.67 3.97 23.48
C GLN A 272 -4.54 2.71 23.29
N ASN A 273 -4.02 1.68 22.66
CA ASN A 273 -4.74 0.42 22.45
C ASN A 273 -4.61 -0.49 23.68
N HIS A 274 -5.31 -0.11 24.74
CA HIS A 274 -5.25 -0.83 26.01
C HIS A 274 -5.71 -2.28 25.92
N LYS A 275 -6.50 -2.66 24.90
CA LYS A 275 -6.89 -4.06 24.65
C LYS A 275 -5.69 -4.98 24.52
N LEU A 276 -4.54 -4.49 24.06
CA LEU A 276 -3.31 -5.29 23.96
C LEU A 276 -2.84 -5.85 25.32
N LEU A 277 -3.12 -5.13 26.42
CA LEU A 277 -2.84 -5.64 27.78
C LEU A 277 -3.71 -6.88 28.09
N TYR A 278 -4.98 -6.86 27.70
CA TYR A 278 -5.87 -8.03 27.82
C TYR A 278 -5.39 -9.19 26.94
N ASP A 279 -4.98 -8.92 25.70
CA ASP A 279 -4.46 -9.93 24.78
C ASP A 279 -3.15 -10.56 25.32
N MET A 280 -2.27 -9.77 25.95
CA MET A 280 -1.06 -10.27 26.65
C MET A 280 -1.41 -11.15 27.85
N ALA A 281 -2.42 -10.79 28.63
CA ALA A 281 -2.92 -11.63 29.74
C ALA A 281 -3.44 -12.97 29.23
N HIS A 282 -4.24 -12.94 28.16
CA HIS A 282 -4.79 -14.16 27.54
C HIS A 282 -3.68 -15.09 27.04
N LEU A 283 -2.69 -14.56 26.34
CA LEU A 283 -1.54 -15.32 25.83
C LEU A 283 -0.72 -15.92 26.97
N SER A 284 -0.46 -15.13 28.02
CA SER A 284 0.29 -15.57 29.20
C SER A 284 -0.39 -16.73 29.90
N PHE A 285 -1.70 -16.70 30.04
CA PHE A 285 -2.47 -17.74 30.72
C PHE A 285 -2.60 -19.02 29.89
N PHE A 286 -3.15 -18.89 28.67
CA PHE A 286 -3.55 -20.06 27.89
C PHE A 286 -2.36 -20.76 27.20
N ALA A 287 -1.41 -20.00 26.68
CA ALA A 287 -0.28 -20.55 25.94
C ALA A 287 0.99 -20.74 26.78
N LEU A 288 1.34 -19.76 27.63
CA LEU A 288 2.58 -19.79 28.39
C LEU A 288 2.42 -20.36 29.81
N LYS A 289 1.16 -20.53 30.29
CA LYS A 289 0.85 -21.01 31.65
C LYS A 289 1.47 -20.15 32.76
N ASP A 290 1.73 -18.86 32.47
CA ASP A 290 2.30 -17.89 33.41
C ASP A 290 1.22 -17.08 34.10
N ARG A 291 0.80 -17.56 35.25
CA ARG A 291 -0.24 -16.94 36.06
C ARG A 291 0.16 -15.56 36.59
N LYS A 292 1.41 -15.38 37.03
CA LYS A 292 1.88 -14.12 37.60
C LYS A 292 1.86 -13.00 36.56
N SER A 293 2.33 -13.28 35.35
CA SER A 293 2.26 -12.32 34.25
C SER A 293 0.81 -12.04 33.84
N THR A 294 -0.07 -13.05 33.86
CA THR A 294 -1.51 -12.89 33.58
C THR A 294 -2.14 -11.89 34.55
N GLU A 295 -1.98 -12.09 35.86
CA GLU A 295 -2.53 -11.18 36.89
C GLU A 295 -2.00 -9.75 36.70
N ARG A 296 -0.70 -9.59 36.48
CA ARG A 296 -0.07 -8.28 36.25
C ARG A 296 -0.65 -7.55 35.02
N TYR A 297 -0.88 -8.27 33.92
CA TYR A 297 -1.44 -7.66 32.70
C TYR A 297 -2.92 -7.33 32.88
N LEU A 298 -3.71 -8.16 33.58
CA LEU A 298 -5.11 -7.86 33.90
C LEU A 298 -5.23 -6.64 34.80
N GLU A 299 -4.39 -6.53 35.85
CA GLU A 299 -4.37 -5.35 36.72
C GLU A 299 -3.97 -4.09 35.98
N ALA A 300 -2.96 -4.18 35.09
CA ALA A 300 -2.56 -3.08 34.24
C ALA A 300 -3.68 -2.64 33.30
N PHE A 301 -4.42 -3.60 32.72
CA PHE A 301 -5.57 -3.31 31.86
C PHE A 301 -6.70 -2.63 32.62
N LEU A 302 -7.07 -3.14 33.78
CA LEU A 302 -8.14 -2.59 34.61
C LEU A 302 -7.85 -1.15 35.10
N LYS A 303 -6.57 -0.81 35.33
CA LYS A 303 -6.14 0.57 35.64
C LYS A 303 -6.39 1.56 34.51
N THR A 304 -6.53 1.10 33.26
CA THR A 304 -6.80 1.96 32.10
C THR A 304 -8.30 2.21 31.89
N ARG A 305 -9.18 1.64 32.73
CA ARG A 305 -10.62 1.81 32.62
C ARG A 305 -11.04 3.26 32.83
N PRO A 306 -11.75 3.89 31.86
CA PRO A 306 -12.25 5.26 32.02
C PRO A 306 -13.23 5.40 33.18
N LYS A 307 -13.18 6.54 33.91
CA LYS A 307 -14.11 6.79 35.02
C LYS A 307 -15.54 7.05 34.55
N ASP A 308 -15.69 7.63 33.35
CA ASP A 308 -16.99 7.99 32.75
C ASP A 308 -17.31 7.08 31.57
N GLU A 309 -17.31 5.77 31.81
CA GLU A 309 -17.50 4.78 30.78
C GLU A 309 -18.95 4.78 30.27
N LYS A 310 -19.18 5.28 29.04
CA LYS A 310 -20.42 4.96 28.33
C LYS A 310 -20.32 3.55 27.78
N ALA A 311 -21.27 2.69 28.16
CA ALA A 311 -21.32 1.30 27.67
C ALA A 311 -21.33 1.30 26.12
N GLU A 312 -20.22 0.91 25.51
CA GLU A 312 -20.19 0.67 24.08
C GLU A 312 -20.91 -0.65 23.79
N GLN A 313 -22.01 -0.55 23.06
CA GLN A 313 -22.72 -1.75 22.58
C GLN A 313 -21.88 -2.51 21.57
N ALA A 314 -21.92 -3.83 21.65
CA ALA A 314 -21.34 -4.70 20.65
C ALA A 314 -21.92 -4.37 19.27
N LYS A 315 -21.07 -4.25 18.26
CA LYS A 315 -21.45 -3.93 16.88
C LYS A 315 -21.07 -5.11 15.97
N LEU A 316 -21.85 -5.33 14.93
CA LEU A 316 -21.44 -6.23 13.85
C LEU A 316 -20.47 -5.50 12.91
N ASN A 317 -19.37 -6.15 12.53
CA ASN A 317 -18.49 -5.64 11.49
C ASN A 317 -19.08 -5.87 10.09
N GLU A 318 -18.40 -5.38 9.05
CA GLU A 318 -18.83 -5.55 7.65
C GLU A 318 -18.95 -7.02 7.21
N LYS A 319 -18.30 -7.95 7.93
CA LYS A 319 -18.37 -9.41 7.71
C LYS A 319 -19.46 -10.11 8.53
N GLY A 320 -20.28 -9.36 9.29
CA GLY A 320 -21.32 -9.90 10.15
C GLY A 320 -20.80 -10.53 11.45
N GLU A 321 -19.53 -10.33 11.83
CA GLU A 321 -18.96 -10.83 13.07
C GLU A 321 -19.22 -9.86 14.22
N LEU A 322 -19.51 -10.39 15.41
CA LEU A 322 -19.77 -9.61 16.61
C LEU A 322 -18.46 -9.01 17.14
N VAL A 323 -18.31 -7.70 17.04
CA VAL A 323 -17.19 -6.95 17.64
C VAL A 323 -17.62 -6.44 19.00
N LEU A 324 -17.02 -6.98 20.05
CA LEU A 324 -17.27 -6.56 21.43
C LEU A 324 -16.64 -5.19 21.68
N GLY A 325 -17.39 -4.28 22.30
CA GLY A 325 -16.84 -3.01 22.79
C GLY A 325 -15.81 -3.23 23.91
N ILE A 326 -14.93 -2.25 24.12
CA ILE A 326 -13.85 -2.35 25.11
C ILE A 326 -14.37 -2.56 26.54
N THR A 327 -15.56 -2.06 26.86
CA THR A 327 -16.27 -2.27 28.13
C THR A 327 -16.45 -3.75 28.45
N ASN A 328 -16.75 -4.58 27.45
CA ASN A 328 -16.93 -6.04 27.64
C ASN A 328 -15.61 -6.68 28.06
N TYR A 329 -14.48 -6.22 27.53
CA TYR A 329 -13.16 -6.72 27.92
C TYR A 329 -12.79 -6.33 29.36
N TYR A 330 -13.15 -5.10 29.82
CA TYR A 330 -12.93 -4.70 31.21
C TYR A 330 -13.74 -5.56 32.18
N ASN A 331 -15.02 -5.83 31.90
CA ASN A 331 -15.86 -6.70 32.73
C ASN A 331 -15.34 -8.14 32.76
N ALA A 332 -14.93 -8.67 31.61
CA ALA A 332 -14.33 -10.01 31.54
C ALA A 332 -13.00 -10.08 32.32
N ALA A 333 -12.15 -9.06 32.22
CA ALA A 333 -10.89 -9.00 32.95
C ALA A 333 -11.08 -8.93 34.45
N ASP A 334 -12.06 -8.16 34.95
CA ASP A 334 -12.35 -8.03 36.37
C ASP A 334 -12.84 -9.37 36.96
N ASN A 335 -13.78 -10.03 36.27
CA ASN A 335 -14.27 -11.35 36.69
C ASN A 335 -13.15 -12.40 36.66
N TRP A 336 -12.32 -12.39 35.61
CA TRP A 336 -11.23 -13.33 35.51
C TRP A 336 -10.16 -13.12 36.58
N LEU A 337 -9.80 -11.88 36.90
CA LEU A 337 -8.84 -11.57 37.95
C LEU A 337 -9.35 -12.00 39.32
N LYS A 338 -10.66 -11.80 39.62
CA LYS A 338 -11.33 -12.28 40.86
C LYS A 338 -11.27 -13.79 40.97
N ASP A 339 -11.54 -14.52 39.89
CA ASP A 339 -11.49 -16.00 39.88
C ASP A 339 -10.06 -16.51 40.10
N LEU A 340 -9.06 -15.89 39.43
CA LEU A 340 -7.66 -16.24 39.68
C LEU A 340 -7.26 -16.03 41.14
N LYS A 341 -7.59 -14.88 41.75
CA LYS A 341 -7.23 -14.58 43.15
C LYS A 341 -7.95 -15.47 44.13
N SER A 342 -9.21 -15.88 43.84
CA SER A 342 -9.94 -16.81 44.70
C SER A 342 -9.33 -18.21 44.68
N LYS A 343 -8.94 -18.72 43.52
CA LYS A 343 -8.26 -20.01 43.37
C LYS A 343 -6.89 -19.99 44.06
N GLN A 344 -6.16 -18.89 44.02
CA GLN A 344 -4.90 -18.72 44.73
C GLN A 344 -5.11 -18.88 46.24
N LYS A 345 -6.10 -18.19 46.80
CA LYS A 345 -6.40 -18.29 48.23
C LYS A 345 -6.75 -19.73 48.67
N ILE A 346 -7.47 -20.45 47.84
CA ILE A 346 -7.80 -21.85 48.08
C ILE A 346 -6.54 -22.73 48.03
N GLU A 347 -5.70 -22.56 47.01
CA GLU A 347 -4.43 -23.28 46.89
C GLU A 347 -3.49 -23.00 48.06
N ASP A 348 -3.32 -21.71 48.45
CA ASP A 348 -2.52 -21.28 49.59
C ASP A 348 -3.06 -21.86 50.92
N PHE A 349 -4.39 -21.93 51.08
CA PHE A 349 -5.03 -22.55 52.25
C PHE A 349 -4.71 -24.05 52.35
N PHE A 350 -4.77 -24.78 51.25
CA PHE A 350 -4.43 -26.22 51.27
C PHE A 350 -2.94 -26.51 51.40
N GLN A 351 -2.05 -25.60 50.94
CA GLN A 351 -0.60 -25.77 51.04
C GLN A 351 -0.03 -25.36 52.41
N ASN A 352 -0.59 -24.32 53.04
CA ASN A 352 -0.02 -23.72 54.24
C ASN A 352 -0.79 -24.08 55.54
N GLY A 353 -1.85 -24.88 55.44
CA GLY A 353 -2.74 -25.19 56.59
C GLY A 353 -3.52 -23.97 57.07
N ASN A 354 -4.58 -24.21 57.85
CA ASN A 354 -5.43 -23.14 58.35
C ASN A 354 -4.66 -22.27 59.36
N PRO A 355 -4.42 -20.96 59.12
CA PRO A 355 -3.66 -20.11 60.04
C PRO A 355 -4.34 -19.88 61.39
N GLU A 356 -5.62 -20.34 61.59
CA GLU A 356 -6.33 -20.26 62.85
C GLU A 356 -6.03 -21.40 63.82
N THR A 357 -5.32 -22.47 63.41
CA THR A 357 -4.99 -23.59 64.28
C THR A 357 -3.63 -23.46 65.00
N THR A 358 -2.84 -22.47 64.69
CA THR A 358 -1.50 -22.28 65.34
C THR A 358 -1.49 -21.21 66.43
N LYS A 359 -2.66 -20.80 66.95
CA LYS A 359 -2.75 -19.92 68.14
C LYS A 359 -3.53 -20.59 69.29
N LYS A 360 -3.14 -21.79 69.67
CA LYS A 360 -3.49 -22.39 70.97
C LYS A 360 -2.47 -23.47 71.26
N GLU A 361 -1.33 -23.07 71.77
CA GLU A 361 -0.52 -23.73 72.81
C GLU A 361 0.35 -22.71 73.52
#